data_aa8338291be0b5180ce0182f0559b849
#
_entry.id   aa8338291be0b5180ce0182f0559b849
#
_cell.length_a   1.000
_cell.length_b   1.000
_cell.length_c   1.000
_cell.angle_alpha   90.00
_cell.angle_beta   90.00
_cell.angle_gamma   90.00
#
_symmetry.space_group_name_H-M   'P 1'
#
loop_
_entity.id
_entity.type
_entity.pdbx_description
1 polymer ?
#
loop_
_entity_poly.entity_id
_entity_poly.type
_entity_poly.pdbx_seq_one_letter_code
_entity_poly.pdbx_strand_id
1 'polypeptide(L)'
;MNIKWEISESDIQKITDFVNQHKNPFVENRIERNIYRRNINIDKDSVLRCMLMCLLTTQQRSGPDSLISVFLRQNPFPLTYTIISHVEDVEDYVRWVLQNNSLNRYINKIPAFFATNLSYLEDTKWLLLLNIESLLEDRVTKQTERIVADSIDQSFKGFGSKQARNFLQALGLT
;
A
#
# COMPACT_ATOMS: atom_id res chain seq x y z
N MET A 1 -16.46 33.42 -9.66
CA MET A 1 -15.19 33.95 -9.13
C MET A 1 -14.09 33.03 -9.65
N ASN A 2 -13.25 33.48 -10.58
CA ASN A 2 -12.13 32.67 -11.09
C ASN A 2 -10.90 32.98 -10.23
N ILE A 3 -10.48 32.05 -9.41
CA ILE A 3 -9.24 32.17 -8.63
C ILE A 3 -8.09 31.72 -9.54
N LYS A 4 -7.19 32.61 -9.86
CA LYS A 4 -5.97 32.32 -10.59
C LYS A 4 -4.84 32.20 -9.57
N TRP A 5 -4.22 31.00 -9.51
CA TRP A 5 -3.06 30.76 -8.67
C TRP A 5 -1.79 31.14 -9.46
N GLU A 6 -0.98 31.99 -8.90
CA GLU A 6 0.35 32.31 -9.44
C GLU A 6 1.39 31.83 -8.42
N ILE A 7 2.31 31.00 -8.87
CA ILE A 7 3.42 30.48 -8.06
C ILE A 7 4.67 31.24 -8.52
N SER A 8 5.25 32.03 -7.64
CA SER A 8 6.49 32.75 -7.91
C SER A 8 7.73 31.88 -7.72
N GLU A 9 8.85 32.27 -8.31
CA GLU A 9 10.16 31.60 -8.06
C GLU A 9 10.52 31.64 -6.57
N SER A 10 10.16 32.72 -5.85
CA SER A 10 10.35 32.84 -4.42
C SER A 10 9.57 31.78 -3.62
N ASP A 11 8.36 31.41 -4.09
CA ASP A 11 7.57 30.37 -3.42
C ASP A 11 8.17 28.99 -3.67
N ILE A 12 8.65 28.75 -4.89
CA ILE A 12 9.38 27.52 -5.24
C ILE A 12 10.65 27.41 -4.37
N GLN A 13 11.42 28.48 -4.23
CA GLN A 13 12.64 28.48 -3.41
C GLN A 13 12.34 28.21 -1.93
N LYS A 14 11.29 28.84 -1.35
CA LYS A 14 10.88 28.58 0.03
C LYS A 14 10.50 27.12 0.27
N ILE A 15 9.74 26.51 -0.67
CA ILE A 15 9.36 25.10 -0.59
C ILE A 15 10.61 24.21 -0.69
N THR A 16 11.52 24.54 -1.60
CA THR A 16 12.77 23.79 -1.80
C THR A 16 13.64 23.85 -0.55
N ASP A 17 13.80 25.02 0.05
CA ASP A 17 14.57 25.21 1.28
C ASP A 17 13.94 24.47 2.45
N PHE A 18 12.60 24.53 2.58
CA PHE A 18 11.88 23.78 3.60
C PHE A 18 12.09 22.26 3.46
N VAL A 19 11.94 21.73 2.24
CA VAL A 19 12.16 20.30 1.96
C VAL A 19 13.60 19.90 2.28
N ASN A 20 14.59 20.72 1.89
CA ASN A 20 16.01 20.44 2.14
C ASN A 20 16.36 20.46 3.63
N GLN A 21 15.76 21.36 4.42
CA GLN A 21 15.95 21.42 5.86
C GLN A 21 15.32 20.25 6.62
N HIS A 22 14.27 19.64 6.05
CA HIS A 22 13.50 18.57 6.69
C HIS A 22 13.70 17.21 6.03
N LYS A 23 14.75 17.05 5.20
CA LYS A 23 15.13 15.77 4.62
C LYS A 23 15.43 14.77 5.74
N ASN A 24 14.76 13.62 5.65
CA ASN A 24 15.05 12.48 6.51
C ASN A 24 14.92 11.19 5.68
N PRO A 25 15.46 10.06 6.13
CA PRO A 25 15.46 8.81 5.38
C PRO A 25 14.09 8.34 4.91
N PHE A 26 13.02 8.66 5.65
CA PHE A 26 11.65 8.30 5.24
C PHE A 26 11.19 9.12 4.03
N VAL A 27 11.49 10.42 4.02
CA VAL A 27 11.15 11.31 2.90
C VAL A 27 11.97 10.93 1.67
N GLU A 28 13.26 10.70 1.83
CA GLU A 28 14.15 10.29 0.74
C GLU A 28 13.72 8.97 0.12
N ASN A 29 13.45 7.95 0.93
CA ASN A 29 12.94 6.66 0.45
C ASN A 29 11.61 6.79 -0.30
N ARG A 30 10.73 7.69 0.14
CA ARG A 30 9.47 7.94 -0.57
C ARG A 30 9.69 8.66 -1.90
N ILE A 31 10.60 9.61 -1.96
CA ILE A 31 10.97 10.31 -3.20
C ILE A 31 11.56 9.30 -4.20
N GLU A 32 12.55 8.51 -3.76
CA GLU A 32 13.18 7.49 -4.61
C GLU A 32 12.15 6.51 -5.18
N ARG A 33 11.26 6.03 -4.34
CA ARG A 33 10.26 5.04 -4.75
C ARG A 33 9.12 5.65 -5.59
N ASN A 34 8.49 6.72 -5.11
CA ASN A 34 7.24 7.21 -5.71
C ASN A 34 7.46 8.25 -6.82
N ILE A 35 8.56 8.99 -6.79
CA ILE A 35 8.87 10.00 -7.82
C ILE A 35 9.83 9.44 -8.84
N TYR A 36 10.94 8.86 -8.39
CA TYR A 36 11.95 8.33 -9.31
C TYR A 36 11.70 6.88 -9.71
N ARG A 37 10.69 6.22 -9.15
CA ARG A 37 10.30 4.83 -9.42
C ARG A 37 11.47 3.85 -9.32
N ARG A 38 12.40 4.10 -8.38
CA ARG A 38 13.57 3.25 -8.14
C ARG A 38 13.26 2.20 -7.09
N ASN A 39 13.85 1.02 -7.25
CA ASN A 39 13.72 -0.09 -6.30
C ASN A 39 12.27 -0.52 -6.04
N ILE A 40 11.42 -0.41 -7.06
CA ILE A 40 10.06 -0.92 -6.98
C ILE A 40 10.13 -2.44 -7.16
N ASN A 41 9.63 -3.18 -6.17
CA ASN A 41 9.44 -4.62 -6.25
C ASN A 41 7.95 -4.93 -6.20
N ILE A 42 7.43 -5.48 -7.30
CA ILE A 42 6.03 -5.90 -7.41
C ILE A 42 6.01 -7.41 -7.51
N ASP A 43 5.92 -8.04 -6.35
CA ASP A 43 5.75 -9.48 -6.20
C ASP A 43 4.56 -9.79 -5.28
N LYS A 44 4.25 -11.06 -5.13
CA LYS A 44 3.15 -11.50 -4.28
C LYS A 44 3.30 -11.03 -2.84
N ASP A 45 4.50 -11.04 -2.29
CA ASP A 45 4.77 -10.64 -0.91
C ASP A 45 4.57 -9.14 -0.70
N SER A 46 5.04 -8.30 -1.63
CA SER A 46 4.83 -6.86 -1.58
C SER A 46 3.35 -6.50 -1.69
N VAL A 47 2.61 -7.17 -2.57
CA VAL A 47 1.15 -7.01 -2.71
C VAL A 47 0.43 -7.39 -1.43
N LEU A 48 0.71 -8.56 -0.84
CA LEU A 48 0.08 -9.00 0.40
C LEU A 48 0.39 -8.06 1.57
N ARG A 49 1.65 -7.62 1.68
CA ARG A 49 2.06 -6.67 2.72
C ARG A 49 1.38 -5.31 2.57
N CYS A 50 1.31 -4.76 1.36
CA CYS A 50 0.63 -3.50 1.09
C CYS A 50 -0.89 -3.61 1.27
N MET A 51 -1.50 -4.71 0.86
CA MET A 51 -2.92 -5.00 1.09
C MET A 51 -3.23 -5.00 2.59
N LEU A 52 -2.45 -5.75 3.38
CA LEU A 52 -2.63 -5.81 4.82
C LEU A 52 -2.38 -4.45 5.48
N MET A 53 -1.36 -3.70 5.05
CA MET A 53 -1.12 -2.33 5.52
C MET A 53 -2.35 -1.44 5.31
N CYS A 54 -2.98 -1.48 4.13
CA CYS A 54 -4.17 -0.69 3.84
C CYS A 54 -5.36 -1.08 4.74
N LEU A 55 -5.56 -2.36 5.00
CA LEU A 55 -6.59 -2.84 5.92
C LEU A 55 -6.32 -2.40 7.37
N LEU A 56 -5.08 -2.54 7.85
CA LEU A 56 -4.69 -2.21 9.22
C LEU A 56 -4.72 -0.70 9.49
N THR A 57 -4.37 0.14 8.51
CA THR A 57 -4.28 1.59 8.71
C THR A 57 -5.62 2.31 8.66
N THR A 58 -6.71 1.59 8.39
CA THR A 58 -8.06 2.16 8.37
C THR A 58 -8.43 2.72 9.75
N GLN A 59 -8.55 4.06 9.84
CA GLN A 59 -8.87 4.78 11.08
C GLN A 59 -7.95 4.47 12.27
N GLN A 60 -6.69 4.12 12.01
CA GLN A 60 -5.68 3.85 13.03
C GLN A 60 -4.43 4.71 12.83
N ARG A 61 -3.72 4.95 13.94
CA ARG A 61 -2.42 5.60 13.89
C ARG A 61 -1.40 4.67 13.20
N SER A 62 -0.69 5.20 12.21
CA SER A 62 0.27 4.44 11.39
C SER A 62 1.64 5.13 11.30
N GLY A 63 1.99 5.96 12.29
CA GLY A 63 3.31 6.59 12.36
C GLY A 63 4.45 5.56 12.49
N PRO A 64 5.72 5.97 12.35
CA PRO A 64 6.88 5.06 12.33
C PRO A 64 6.98 4.13 13.53
N ASP A 65 6.54 4.58 14.70
CA ASP A 65 6.61 3.84 15.97
C ASP A 65 5.29 3.18 16.36
N SER A 66 4.32 3.16 15.44
CA SER A 66 3.05 2.47 15.68
C SER A 66 3.24 0.95 15.65
N LEU A 67 2.39 0.21 16.38
CA LEU A 67 2.38 -1.25 16.36
C LEU A 67 2.26 -1.79 14.93
N ILE A 68 1.45 -1.13 14.08
CA ILE A 68 1.30 -1.49 12.67
C ILE A 68 2.63 -1.37 11.93
N SER A 69 3.34 -0.26 12.10
CA SER A 69 4.62 -0.04 11.41
C SER A 69 5.70 -1.00 11.92
N VAL A 70 5.72 -1.30 13.22
CA VAL A 70 6.64 -2.29 13.81
C VAL A 70 6.35 -3.67 13.23
N PHE A 71 5.09 -4.08 13.20
CA PHE A 71 4.66 -5.35 12.64
C PHE A 71 5.02 -5.50 11.15
N LEU A 72 4.72 -4.49 10.34
CA LEU A 72 4.99 -4.51 8.90
C LEU A 72 6.49 -4.54 8.57
N ARG A 73 7.37 -4.16 9.50
CA ARG A 73 8.83 -4.22 9.34
C ARG A 73 9.46 -5.52 9.83
N GLN A 74 8.69 -6.45 10.35
CA GLN A 74 9.24 -7.74 10.80
C GLN A 74 9.98 -8.46 9.67
N ASN A 75 11.10 -9.08 10.02
CA ASN A 75 11.88 -9.90 9.12
C ASN A 75 12.35 -11.15 9.87
N PRO A 76 11.90 -12.36 9.48
CA PRO A 76 10.96 -12.60 8.37
C PRO A 76 9.56 -12.07 8.64
N PHE A 77 8.86 -11.64 7.57
CA PHE A 77 7.47 -11.23 7.67
C PHE A 77 6.56 -12.45 7.80
N PRO A 78 5.67 -12.53 8.80
CA PRO A 78 4.93 -13.75 9.09
C PRO A 78 3.81 -14.09 8.09
N LEU A 79 3.42 -13.15 7.23
CA LEU A 79 2.35 -13.31 6.25
C LEU A 79 2.89 -13.21 4.80
N THR A 80 4.04 -13.87 4.53
CA THR A 80 4.55 -14.04 3.17
C THR A 80 3.69 -15.02 2.39
N TYR A 81 3.67 -14.91 1.07
CA TYR A 81 2.93 -15.84 0.21
C TYR A 81 3.39 -17.30 0.40
N THR A 82 4.69 -17.51 0.55
CA THR A 82 5.25 -18.83 0.81
C THR A 82 4.67 -19.48 2.07
N ILE A 83 4.45 -18.70 3.13
CA ILE A 83 3.85 -19.22 4.36
C ILE A 83 2.35 -19.45 4.17
N ILE A 84 1.63 -18.44 3.70
CA ILE A 84 0.17 -18.43 3.62
C ILE A 84 -0.36 -19.49 2.65
N SER A 85 0.34 -19.76 1.56
CA SER A 85 -0.08 -20.75 0.55
C SER A 85 -0.10 -22.21 1.07
N HIS A 86 0.46 -22.48 2.25
CA HIS A 86 0.46 -23.79 2.89
C HIS A 86 -0.48 -23.87 4.11
N VAL A 87 -1.23 -22.79 4.39
CA VAL A 87 -2.14 -22.71 5.53
C VAL A 87 -3.54 -23.13 5.08
N GLU A 88 -4.16 -24.08 5.79
CA GLU A 88 -5.53 -24.52 5.49
C GLU A 88 -6.56 -23.43 5.75
N ASP A 89 -6.49 -22.77 6.90
CA ASP A 89 -7.37 -21.66 7.27
C ASP A 89 -6.59 -20.35 7.36
N VAL A 90 -6.58 -19.62 6.26
CA VAL A 90 -5.88 -18.33 6.15
C VAL A 90 -6.47 -17.29 7.09
N GLU A 91 -7.80 -17.28 7.28
CA GLU A 91 -8.46 -16.31 8.14
C GLU A 91 -8.02 -16.50 9.59
N ASP A 92 -8.07 -17.73 10.08
CA ASP A 92 -7.68 -18.03 11.46
C ASP A 92 -6.17 -17.82 11.68
N TYR A 93 -5.35 -18.16 10.72
CA TYR A 93 -3.91 -17.90 10.80
C TYR A 93 -3.59 -16.39 10.86
N VAL A 94 -4.19 -15.59 9.99
CA VAL A 94 -4.02 -14.13 10.00
C VAL A 94 -4.51 -13.55 11.33
N ARG A 95 -5.65 -14.02 11.84
CA ARG A 95 -6.19 -13.63 13.15
C ARG A 95 -5.17 -13.89 14.27
N TRP A 96 -4.63 -15.10 14.30
CA TRP A 96 -3.62 -15.51 15.28
C TRP A 96 -2.37 -14.62 15.19
N VAL A 97 -1.84 -14.37 13.98
CA VAL A 97 -0.68 -13.50 13.77
C VAL A 97 -0.94 -12.08 14.28
N LEU A 98 -2.10 -11.50 13.94
CA LEU A 98 -2.44 -10.14 14.35
C LEU A 98 -2.60 -10.04 15.88
N GLN A 99 -3.24 -11.01 16.53
CA GLN A 99 -3.40 -11.06 17.98
C GLN A 99 -2.05 -11.13 18.70
N ASN A 100 -1.15 -11.99 18.24
CA ASN A 100 0.20 -12.11 18.79
C ASN A 100 1.05 -10.84 18.65
N ASN A 101 0.67 -9.96 17.72
CA ASN A 101 1.29 -8.65 17.53
C ASN A 101 0.48 -7.51 18.15
N SER A 102 -0.49 -7.81 19.01
CA SER A 102 -1.37 -6.81 19.68
C SER A 102 -2.18 -5.94 18.72
N LEU A 103 -2.42 -6.41 17.50
CA LEU A 103 -3.20 -5.72 16.47
C LEU A 103 -4.67 -6.16 16.50
N ASN A 104 -5.35 -5.86 17.62
CA ASN A 104 -6.69 -6.39 17.90
C ASN A 104 -7.84 -5.58 17.27
N ARG A 105 -7.55 -4.40 16.71
CA ARG A 105 -8.62 -3.58 16.12
C ARG A 105 -9.15 -4.23 14.85
N TYR A 106 -10.47 -4.32 14.76
CA TYR A 106 -11.15 -5.01 13.66
C TYR A 106 -10.71 -6.47 13.44
N ILE A 107 -10.29 -7.15 14.50
CA ILE A 107 -9.75 -8.52 14.47
C ILE A 107 -10.70 -9.55 13.83
N ASN A 108 -12.01 -9.29 13.84
CA ASN A 108 -13.02 -10.14 13.19
C ASN A 108 -13.27 -9.77 11.73
N LYS A 109 -12.73 -8.65 11.24
CA LYS A 109 -12.96 -8.19 9.86
C LYS A 109 -11.72 -8.27 8.99
N ILE A 110 -10.58 -7.81 9.52
CA ILE A 110 -9.34 -7.74 8.75
C ILE A 110 -8.88 -9.13 8.28
N PRO A 111 -8.84 -10.18 9.13
CA PRO A 111 -8.50 -11.53 8.68
C PRO A 111 -9.44 -12.05 7.58
N ALA A 112 -10.75 -11.88 7.76
CA ALA A 112 -11.74 -12.30 6.77
C ALA A 112 -11.58 -11.56 5.42
N PHE A 113 -11.32 -10.25 5.47
CA PHE A 113 -11.06 -9.47 4.26
C PHE A 113 -9.76 -9.90 3.59
N PHE A 114 -8.71 -10.14 4.37
CA PHE A 114 -7.43 -10.61 3.85
C PHE A 114 -7.57 -11.97 3.15
N ALA A 115 -8.21 -12.93 3.79
CA ALA A 115 -8.46 -14.26 3.23
C ALA A 115 -9.29 -14.20 1.94
N THR A 116 -10.39 -13.39 1.94
CA THR A 116 -11.22 -13.19 0.74
C THR A 116 -10.42 -12.59 -0.41
N ASN A 117 -9.58 -11.58 -0.13
CA ASN A 117 -8.79 -10.92 -1.15
C ASN A 117 -7.67 -11.83 -1.68
N LEU A 118 -7.07 -12.66 -0.83
CA LEU A 118 -6.10 -13.67 -1.26
C LEU A 118 -6.75 -14.68 -2.19
N SER A 119 -7.93 -15.22 -1.83
CA SER A 119 -8.68 -16.16 -2.69
C SER A 119 -8.97 -15.52 -4.05
N TYR A 120 -9.43 -14.27 -4.08
CA TYR A 120 -9.64 -13.53 -5.34
C TYR A 120 -8.34 -13.43 -6.18
N LEU A 121 -7.20 -13.14 -5.56
CA LEU A 121 -5.91 -13.07 -6.26
C LEU A 121 -5.52 -14.42 -6.85
N GLU A 122 -5.74 -15.51 -6.13
CA GLU A 122 -5.46 -16.87 -6.59
C GLU A 122 -6.41 -17.32 -7.70
N ASP A 123 -7.71 -17.10 -7.54
CA ASP A 123 -8.74 -17.44 -8.53
C ASP A 123 -8.50 -16.72 -9.85
N THR A 124 -8.05 -15.48 -9.80
CA THR A 124 -7.68 -14.68 -10.97
C THR A 124 -6.25 -14.92 -11.44
N LYS A 125 -5.54 -15.92 -10.87
CA LYS A 125 -4.13 -16.23 -11.18
C LYS A 125 -3.22 -15.00 -11.10
N TRP A 126 -3.49 -14.14 -10.12
CA TRP A 126 -2.73 -12.92 -9.87
C TRP A 126 -2.73 -11.93 -11.05
N LEU A 127 -3.79 -11.90 -11.85
CA LEU A 127 -3.93 -10.96 -12.99
C LEU A 127 -3.72 -9.50 -12.57
N LEU A 128 -4.03 -9.17 -11.30
CA LEU A 128 -3.79 -7.85 -10.74
C LEU A 128 -2.31 -7.43 -10.85
N LEU A 129 -1.36 -8.36 -10.72
CA LEU A 129 0.07 -8.02 -10.87
C LEU A 129 0.38 -7.45 -12.24
N LEU A 130 -0.16 -8.06 -13.31
CA LEU A 130 0.03 -7.57 -14.68
C LEU A 130 -0.56 -6.16 -14.86
N ASN A 131 -1.73 -5.91 -14.28
CA ASN A 131 -2.35 -4.59 -14.34
C ASN A 131 -1.54 -3.53 -13.58
N ILE A 132 -0.96 -3.91 -12.45
CA ILE A 132 -0.11 -3.02 -11.64
C ILE A 132 1.23 -2.78 -12.34
N GLU A 133 1.85 -3.81 -12.92
CA GLU A 133 3.09 -3.70 -13.68
C GLU A 133 2.95 -2.77 -14.89
N SER A 134 1.78 -2.73 -15.52
CA SER A 134 1.50 -1.79 -16.62
C SER A 134 1.63 -0.32 -16.19
N LEU A 135 1.50 -0.03 -14.90
CA LEU A 135 1.71 1.33 -14.37
C LEU A 135 3.20 1.72 -14.28
N LEU A 136 4.13 0.81 -14.53
CA LEU A 136 5.56 1.09 -14.61
C LEU A 136 6.00 1.55 -16.00
N GLU A 137 5.13 1.46 -17.00
CA GLU A 137 5.43 1.90 -18.36
C GLU A 137 5.59 3.42 -18.45
N ASP A 138 6.41 3.90 -19.38
CA ASP A 138 6.74 5.33 -19.54
C ASP A 138 5.56 6.23 -19.93
N ARG A 139 4.45 5.64 -20.38
CA ARG A 139 3.28 6.37 -20.91
C ARG A 139 2.04 6.28 -20.02
N VAL A 140 2.21 6.03 -18.74
CA VAL A 140 1.09 5.95 -17.80
C VAL A 140 0.44 7.32 -17.64
N THR A 141 -0.87 7.35 -17.83
CA THR A 141 -1.69 8.55 -17.61
C THR A 141 -2.40 8.47 -16.27
N LYS A 142 -2.83 9.63 -15.74
CA LYS A 142 -3.72 9.67 -14.57
C LYS A 142 -5.03 8.88 -14.79
N GLN A 143 -5.44 8.71 -16.03
CA GLN A 143 -6.61 7.89 -16.37
C GLN A 143 -6.32 6.40 -16.17
N THR A 144 -5.16 5.93 -16.58
CA THR A 144 -4.72 4.53 -16.37
C THR A 144 -4.61 4.23 -14.88
N GLU A 145 -4.00 5.12 -14.10
CA GLU A 145 -3.92 4.97 -12.63
C GLU A 145 -5.32 4.86 -11.99
N ARG A 146 -6.28 5.68 -12.44
CA ARG A 146 -7.66 5.62 -11.94
C ARG A 146 -8.33 4.30 -12.26
N ILE A 147 -8.20 3.81 -13.49
CA ILE A 147 -8.78 2.53 -13.91
C ILE A 147 -8.26 1.38 -13.03
N VAL A 148 -6.96 1.33 -12.78
CA VAL A 148 -6.37 0.31 -11.92
C VAL A 148 -6.83 0.47 -10.46
N ALA A 149 -6.87 1.70 -9.94
CA ALA A 149 -7.37 1.95 -8.58
C ALA A 149 -8.86 1.58 -8.43
N ASP A 150 -9.69 1.89 -9.41
CA ASP A 150 -11.12 1.55 -9.41
C ASP A 150 -11.32 0.03 -9.49
N SER A 151 -10.48 -0.68 -10.25
CA SER A 151 -10.49 -2.15 -10.29
C SER A 151 -10.16 -2.76 -8.93
N ILE A 152 -9.19 -2.20 -8.20
CA ILE A 152 -8.83 -2.65 -6.85
C ILE A 152 -9.98 -2.36 -5.86
N ASP A 153 -10.58 -1.17 -5.90
CA ASP A 153 -11.73 -0.77 -5.07
C ASP A 153 -12.90 -1.76 -5.23
N GLN A 154 -13.20 -2.13 -6.46
CA GLN A 154 -14.30 -3.05 -6.78
C GLN A 154 -14.01 -4.51 -6.40
N SER A 155 -12.75 -4.91 -6.43
CA SER A 155 -12.35 -6.31 -6.25
C SER A 155 -11.99 -6.66 -4.82
N PHE A 156 -11.38 -5.74 -4.06
CA PHE A 156 -10.88 -6.03 -2.74
C PHE A 156 -11.89 -5.70 -1.64
N LYS A 157 -12.22 -6.68 -0.82
CA LYS A 157 -13.02 -6.48 0.40
C LYS A 157 -12.29 -5.59 1.40
N GLY A 158 -13.03 -4.64 1.98
CA GLY A 158 -12.48 -3.70 2.97
C GLY A 158 -11.71 -2.54 2.37
N PHE A 159 -11.61 -2.47 1.05
CA PHE A 159 -11.07 -1.33 0.33
C PHE A 159 -12.20 -0.38 -0.06
N GLY A 160 -11.85 0.86 -0.23
CA GLY A 160 -12.59 1.91 -0.90
C GLY A 160 -11.59 2.70 -1.73
N SER A 161 -12.03 3.69 -2.50
CA SER A 161 -11.21 4.45 -3.44
C SER A 161 -9.94 5.05 -2.80
N LYS A 162 -10.01 5.42 -1.50
CA LYS A 162 -8.84 5.91 -0.77
C LYS A 162 -7.82 4.80 -0.51
N GLN A 163 -8.26 3.62 -0.07
CA GLN A 163 -7.39 2.48 0.21
C GLN A 163 -6.75 1.95 -1.08
N ALA A 164 -7.50 1.92 -2.17
CA ALA A 164 -6.99 1.50 -3.47
C ALA A 164 -5.83 2.40 -3.94
N ARG A 165 -5.98 3.73 -3.81
CA ARG A 165 -4.89 4.67 -4.11
C ARG A 165 -3.72 4.54 -3.15
N ASN A 166 -3.98 4.41 -1.84
CA ASN A 166 -2.93 4.19 -0.85
C ASN A 166 -2.15 2.90 -1.11
N PHE A 167 -2.82 1.86 -1.61
CA PHE A 167 -2.20 0.61 -2.00
C PHE A 167 -1.22 0.80 -3.16
N LEU A 168 -1.64 1.47 -4.24
CA LEU A 168 -0.75 1.80 -5.36
C LEU A 168 0.41 2.69 -4.92
N GLN A 169 0.15 3.70 -4.09
CA GLN A 169 1.21 4.55 -3.52
C GLN A 169 2.18 3.75 -2.65
N ALA A 170 1.71 2.78 -1.88
CA ALA A 170 2.57 1.93 -1.05
C ALA A 170 3.47 1.03 -1.89
N LEU A 171 3.02 0.63 -3.07
CA LEU A 171 3.81 -0.09 -4.06
C LEU A 171 4.78 0.82 -4.84
N GLY A 172 4.66 2.15 -4.72
CA GLY A 172 5.52 3.11 -5.42
C GLY A 172 5.04 3.52 -6.81
N LEU A 173 3.75 3.35 -7.10
CA LEU A 173 3.20 3.47 -8.46
C LEU A 173 2.44 4.78 -8.74
N THR A 174 2.21 5.60 -7.70
CA THR A 174 1.50 6.89 -7.82
C THR A 174 2.14 7.96 -6.96
#